data_c9ff402cbf9dc1a868c899c562fe5d6d
#
_entry.id   c9ff402cbf9dc1a868c899c562fe5d6d
#
_cell.length_a   1.000
_cell.length_b   1.000
_cell.length_c   1.000
_cell.angle_alpha   90.00
_cell.angle_beta   90.00
_cell.angle_gamma   90.00
#
_symmetry.space_group_name_H-M   'P 1'
#
loop_
_entity.id
_entity.type
_entity.pdbx_description
1 polymer ?
#
loop_
_entity_poly.entity_id
_entity_poly.type
_entity_poly.pdbx_seq_one_letter_code
_entity_poly.pdbx_strand_id
1 'polypeptide(L)'
;MLGYIVPHKFMNIKSGAKLRELLSANSNVKKILHFGTHQVFENRSTYTCILVLSKQGHEEFQIGFVQDWNQFLFNHDTECLTYPAAYISGQPWSFLPQNIVAHLEEISQSCVSLSTLVDIFVGVQTSADQIYIIHADREDENFIYSHDRQGREFQIEKGILRKSIYDTQLVSYEKIKANSYIIFPYKSVNGRPVLYSLDEMATDFPHALAY
;
A
#
# COMPACT_ATOMS: atom_id res chain seq x y z
N MET A 1 -12.58 6.10 30.44
CA MET A 1 -11.67 6.50 29.36
C MET A 1 -10.80 5.32 29.01
N LEU A 2 -10.57 5.05 27.73
CA LEU A 2 -9.74 3.96 27.21
C LEU A 2 -8.73 4.55 26.22
N GLY A 3 -7.49 4.05 26.25
CA GLY A 3 -6.47 4.41 25.27
C GLY A 3 -5.93 3.14 24.59
N TYR A 4 -5.83 3.18 23.28
CA TYR A 4 -5.27 2.09 22.47
C TYR A 4 -4.21 2.62 21.53
N ILE A 5 -3.12 1.86 21.37
CA ILE A 5 -2.24 2.02 20.24
C ILE A 5 -2.65 0.98 19.17
N VAL A 6 -3.00 1.45 18.00
CA VAL A 6 -3.55 0.62 16.92
C VAL A 6 -2.99 1.04 15.56
N PRO A 7 -2.97 0.15 14.57
CA PRO A 7 -2.66 0.54 13.20
C PRO A 7 -3.64 1.60 12.69
N HIS A 8 -3.16 2.72 12.16
CA HIS A 8 -4.03 3.80 11.71
C HIS A 8 -4.81 3.49 10.43
N LYS A 9 -4.43 2.42 9.72
CA LYS A 9 -5.07 2.03 8.44
C LYS A 9 -6.58 1.87 8.52
N PHE A 10 -7.14 1.52 9.69
CA PHE A 10 -8.60 1.40 9.83
C PHE A 10 -9.34 2.68 9.44
N MET A 11 -8.69 3.84 9.50
CA MET A 11 -9.32 5.13 9.18
C MET A 11 -9.69 5.23 7.70
N ASN A 12 -8.98 4.56 6.79
CA ASN A 12 -9.15 4.75 5.35
C ASN A 12 -9.37 3.47 4.52
N ILE A 13 -9.09 2.27 5.06
CA ILE A 13 -9.30 1.02 4.31
C ILE A 13 -10.74 0.53 4.40
N LYS A 14 -11.18 -0.25 3.39
CA LYS A 14 -12.53 -0.80 3.31
C LYS A 14 -12.89 -1.70 4.50
N SER A 15 -11.97 -2.56 4.94
CA SER A 15 -12.17 -3.46 6.08
C SER A 15 -12.34 -2.72 7.42
N GLY A 16 -11.94 -1.44 7.51
CA GLY A 16 -12.13 -0.60 8.70
C GLY A 16 -13.53 0.00 8.85
N ALA A 17 -14.43 -0.15 7.86
CA ALA A 17 -15.72 0.54 7.84
C ALA A 17 -16.57 0.28 9.11
N LYS A 18 -16.73 -0.98 9.52
CA LYS A 18 -17.50 -1.34 10.72
C LYS A 18 -16.92 -0.73 12.02
N LEU A 19 -15.59 -0.66 12.12
CA LEU A 19 -14.95 -0.02 13.26
C LEU A 19 -15.20 1.48 13.25
N ARG A 20 -15.11 2.14 12.09
CA ARG A 20 -15.42 3.56 11.97
C ARG A 20 -16.89 3.86 12.31
N GLU A 21 -17.82 3.04 11.83
CA GLU A 21 -19.26 3.13 12.20
C GLU A 21 -19.45 3.02 13.71
N LEU A 22 -18.82 2.03 14.35
CA LEU A 22 -18.91 1.84 15.81
C LEU A 22 -18.38 3.06 16.58
N LEU A 23 -17.22 3.60 16.16
CA LEU A 23 -16.56 4.72 16.84
C LEU A 23 -17.33 6.04 16.64
N SER A 24 -17.94 6.26 15.49
CA SER A 24 -18.68 7.48 15.16
C SER A 24 -20.12 7.47 15.70
N ALA A 25 -20.78 6.32 15.77
CA ALA A 25 -22.20 6.21 16.13
C ALA A 25 -22.54 6.84 17.49
N ASN A 26 -21.65 6.79 18.45
CA ASN A 26 -21.86 7.33 19.80
C ASN A 26 -20.89 8.48 20.15
N SER A 27 -20.21 9.05 19.14
CA SER A 27 -19.23 10.13 19.33
C SER A 27 -18.20 9.81 20.42
N ASN A 28 -17.73 8.56 20.46
CA ASN A 28 -16.87 8.05 21.51
C ASN A 28 -15.39 8.44 21.36
N VAL A 29 -14.99 8.96 20.21
CA VAL A 29 -13.61 9.40 19.97
C VAL A 29 -13.38 10.71 20.68
N LYS A 30 -12.39 10.75 21.58
CA LYS A 30 -11.99 11.96 22.29
C LYS A 30 -10.71 12.57 21.70
N LYS A 31 -9.73 11.74 21.40
CA LYS A 31 -8.45 12.20 20.84
C LYS A 31 -7.81 11.12 19.98
N ILE A 32 -7.18 11.55 18.91
CA ILE A 32 -6.33 10.72 18.05
C ILE A 32 -4.95 11.36 18.01
N LEU A 33 -3.89 10.58 18.27
CA LEU A 33 -2.52 10.99 18.00
C LEU A 33 -1.98 10.12 16.87
N HIS A 34 -1.76 10.73 15.72
CA HIS A 34 -1.34 10.06 14.49
C HIS A 34 0.16 10.21 14.28
N PHE A 35 0.87 9.09 14.23
CA PHE A 35 2.34 9.08 14.11
C PHE A 35 2.84 9.13 12.66
N GLY A 36 1.96 9.36 11.68
CA GLY A 36 2.35 9.45 10.28
C GLY A 36 3.07 8.18 9.80
N THR A 37 4.25 8.37 9.25
CA THR A 37 5.13 7.30 8.78
C THR A 37 6.21 6.90 9.81
N HIS A 38 6.15 7.45 11.03
CA HIS A 38 7.10 7.07 12.08
C HIS A 38 6.87 5.63 12.54
N GLN A 39 7.94 4.86 12.58
CA GLN A 39 7.93 3.50 13.09
C GLN A 39 8.10 3.52 14.62
N VAL A 40 6.98 3.42 15.31
CA VAL A 40 6.93 3.46 16.80
C VAL A 40 7.50 2.18 17.42
N PHE A 41 7.41 1.06 16.70
CA PHE A 41 7.90 -0.25 17.16
C PHE A 41 9.07 -0.70 16.29
N GLU A 42 10.16 -1.09 16.94
CA GLU A 42 11.32 -1.66 16.26
C GLU A 42 10.95 -2.93 15.46
N ASN A 43 11.54 -3.09 14.29
CA ASN A 43 11.34 -4.24 13.41
C ASN A 43 9.87 -4.49 12.96
N ARG A 44 9.01 -3.45 12.97
CA ARG A 44 7.63 -3.52 12.50
C ARG A 44 7.35 -2.39 11.51
N SER A 45 6.85 -2.74 10.33
CA SER A 45 6.46 -1.78 9.29
C SER A 45 5.04 -1.22 9.47
N THR A 46 4.46 -1.37 10.66
CA THR A 46 3.08 -0.94 10.93
C THR A 46 3.06 0.50 11.40
N TYR A 47 2.41 1.37 10.66
CA TYR A 47 2.15 2.75 11.06
C TYR A 47 0.96 2.81 12.01
N THR A 48 1.11 3.49 13.13
CA THR A 48 0.18 3.45 14.24
C THR A 48 -0.38 4.82 14.60
N CYS A 49 -1.42 4.80 15.43
CA CYS A 49 -1.95 5.96 16.14
C CYS A 49 -2.31 5.58 17.57
N ILE A 50 -2.39 6.56 18.47
CA ILE A 50 -3.06 6.39 19.76
C ILE A 50 -4.49 6.88 19.60
N LEU A 51 -5.44 6.02 19.95
CA LEU A 51 -6.87 6.30 19.94
C LEU A 51 -7.36 6.38 21.39
N VAL A 52 -7.82 7.55 21.79
CA VAL A 52 -8.40 7.78 23.10
C VAL A 52 -9.92 7.83 22.98
N LEU A 53 -10.58 6.94 23.69
CA LEU A 53 -12.02 6.77 23.70
C LEU A 53 -12.63 7.10 25.05
N SER A 54 -13.88 7.58 25.01
CA SER A 54 -14.72 7.82 26.18
C SER A 54 -16.07 7.13 26.03
N LYS A 55 -16.64 6.64 27.11
CA LYS A 55 -18.01 6.11 27.10
C LYS A 55 -19.06 7.23 26.97
N GLN A 56 -18.71 8.43 27.39
CA GLN A 56 -19.54 9.62 27.19
C GLN A 56 -19.28 10.13 25.77
N GLY A 57 -20.31 10.39 25.02
CA GLY A 57 -20.21 11.06 23.74
C GLY A 57 -19.63 12.48 23.91
N HIS A 58 -18.95 12.95 22.89
CA HIS A 58 -18.37 14.29 22.82
C HIS A 58 -18.94 15.02 21.61
N GLU A 59 -19.13 16.33 21.71
CA GLU A 59 -19.50 17.18 20.58
C GLU A 59 -18.33 17.38 19.62
N GLU A 60 -17.13 17.32 20.16
CA GLU A 60 -15.87 17.51 19.44
C GLU A 60 -14.82 16.48 19.84
N PHE A 61 -13.85 16.26 18.97
CA PHE A 61 -12.67 15.47 19.24
C PHE A 61 -11.41 16.16 18.72
N GLN A 62 -10.27 15.75 19.23
CA GLN A 62 -8.96 16.28 18.83
C GLN A 62 -8.17 15.28 18.01
N ILE A 63 -7.42 15.79 17.02
CA ILE A 63 -6.41 15.02 16.32
C ILE A 63 -5.10 15.78 16.28
N GLY A 64 -4.01 15.12 16.69
CA GLY A 64 -2.65 15.61 16.57
C GLY A 64 -1.85 14.76 15.59
N PHE A 65 -1.07 15.41 14.72
CA PHE A 65 -0.12 14.73 13.85
C PHE A 65 1.29 14.97 14.38
N VAL A 66 1.97 13.90 14.76
CA VAL A 66 3.36 13.96 15.20
C VAL A 66 4.25 14.18 13.98
N GLN A 67 4.76 15.42 13.84
CA GLN A 67 5.63 15.82 12.73
C GLN A 67 7.09 15.44 13.01
N ASP A 68 7.55 15.70 14.23
CA ASP A 68 8.89 15.37 14.69
C ASP A 68 8.81 14.34 15.82
N TRP A 69 9.29 13.13 15.51
CA TRP A 69 9.28 12.03 16.46
C TRP A 69 10.16 12.27 17.69
N ASN A 70 11.35 12.83 17.48
CA ASN A 70 12.28 13.09 18.59
C ASN A 70 11.76 14.19 19.53
N GLN A 71 11.20 15.25 18.96
CA GLN A 71 10.56 16.30 19.75
C GLN A 71 9.36 15.77 20.53
N PHE A 72 8.54 14.93 19.90
CA PHE A 72 7.40 14.29 20.58
C PHE A 72 7.85 13.39 21.74
N LEU A 73 8.91 12.59 21.56
CA LEU A 73 9.45 11.75 22.62
C LEU A 73 9.96 12.59 23.82
N PHE A 74 10.48 13.77 23.56
CA PHE A 74 11.00 14.65 24.60
C PHE A 74 9.89 15.40 25.34
N ASN A 75 8.96 16.02 24.59
CA ASN A 75 7.93 16.90 25.15
C ASN A 75 6.60 16.19 25.44
N HIS A 76 6.38 15.01 24.82
CA HIS A 76 5.11 14.27 24.85
C HIS A 76 3.90 15.09 24.37
N ASP A 77 4.14 16.10 23.53
CA ASP A 77 3.13 17.04 23.06
C ASP A 77 3.17 17.19 21.55
N THR A 78 2.03 17.54 20.97
CA THR A 78 1.85 17.88 19.56
C THR A 78 0.65 18.80 19.41
N GLU A 79 0.72 19.71 18.46
CA GLU A 79 -0.43 20.54 18.10
C GLU A 79 -1.61 19.66 17.68
N CYS A 80 -2.76 19.96 18.22
CA CYS A 80 -3.99 19.25 17.92
C CYS A 80 -5.00 20.16 17.22
N LEU A 81 -5.58 19.64 16.16
CA LEU A 81 -6.74 20.23 15.51
C LEU A 81 -8.01 19.68 16.16
N THR A 82 -9.01 20.53 16.32
CA THR A 82 -10.32 20.15 16.86
C THR A 82 -11.33 20.04 15.73
N TYR A 83 -12.09 18.95 15.72
CA TYR A 83 -13.15 18.68 14.75
C TYR A 83 -14.46 18.36 15.46
N PRO A 84 -15.61 18.76 14.89
CA PRO A 84 -16.91 18.29 15.35
C PRO A 84 -16.98 16.74 15.30
N ALA A 85 -17.62 16.12 16.26
CA ALA A 85 -17.79 14.67 16.27
C ALA A 85 -18.50 14.13 15.02
N ALA A 86 -19.38 14.91 14.43
CA ALA A 86 -20.07 14.57 13.17
C ALA A 86 -19.15 14.53 11.94
N TYR A 87 -17.90 15.04 12.06
CA TYR A 87 -16.92 14.99 10.98
C TYR A 87 -16.50 13.55 10.63
N ILE A 88 -16.50 12.65 11.60
CA ILE A 88 -16.19 11.24 11.39
C ILE A 88 -17.46 10.40 11.23
N SER A 89 -17.41 9.44 10.32
CA SER A 89 -18.51 8.53 10.01
C SER A 89 -17.99 7.14 9.67
N GLY A 90 -18.84 6.25 9.16
CA GLY A 90 -18.42 4.96 8.59
C GLY A 90 -17.56 5.11 7.32
N GLN A 91 -17.61 6.26 6.65
CA GLN A 91 -16.77 6.55 5.49
C GLN A 91 -15.29 6.71 5.87
N PRO A 92 -14.35 6.61 4.93
CA PRO A 92 -12.94 6.87 5.19
C PRO A 92 -12.73 8.24 5.85
N TRP A 93 -11.91 8.28 6.90
CA TRP A 93 -11.59 9.51 7.61
C TRP A 93 -10.39 10.19 6.93
N SER A 94 -10.55 11.48 6.65
CA SER A 94 -9.49 12.33 6.08
C SER A 94 -9.44 13.62 6.88
N PHE A 95 -8.35 13.83 7.60
CA PHE A 95 -8.16 14.99 8.47
C PHE A 95 -7.31 16.04 7.77
N LEU A 96 -7.93 16.74 6.83
CA LEU A 96 -7.31 17.84 6.12
C LEU A 96 -7.78 19.18 6.72
N PRO A 97 -6.93 20.23 6.72
CA PRO A 97 -7.35 21.57 7.06
C PRO A 97 -8.59 22.00 6.25
N GLN A 98 -9.51 22.70 6.87
CA GLN A 98 -10.81 23.06 6.22
C GLN A 98 -10.62 23.84 4.92
N ASN A 99 -9.63 24.73 4.85
CA ASN A 99 -9.30 25.44 3.62
C ASN A 99 -8.90 24.50 2.48
N ILE A 100 -8.19 23.41 2.77
CA ILE A 100 -7.82 22.40 1.77
C ILE A 100 -9.06 21.61 1.32
N VAL A 101 -9.94 21.25 2.26
CA VAL A 101 -11.20 20.56 1.94
C VAL A 101 -12.05 21.42 1.00
N ALA A 102 -12.22 22.69 1.31
CA ALA A 102 -12.98 23.61 0.46
C ALA A 102 -12.42 23.73 -0.96
N HIS A 103 -11.10 23.85 -1.10
CA HIS A 103 -10.45 23.84 -2.42
C HIS A 103 -10.62 22.51 -3.17
N LEU A 104 -10.53 21.38 -2.48
CA LEU A 104 -10.77 20.07 -3.11
C LEU A 104 -12.21 19.91 -3.58
N GLU A 105 -13.16 20.42 -2.82
CA GLU A 105 -14.59 20.45 -3.22
C GLU A 105 -14.81 21.32 -4.46
N GLU A 106 -14.23 22.52 -4.51
CA GLU A 106 -14.28 23.40 -5.67
C GLU A 106 -13.68 22.75 -6.92
N ILE A 107 -12.49 22.13 -6.79
CA ILE A 107 -11.86 21.38 -7.87
C ILE A 107 -12.74 20.22 -8.32
N SER A 108 -13.32 19.46 -7.38
CA SER A 108 -14.17 18.30 -7.70
C SER A 108 -15.46 18.67 -8.45
N GLN A 109 -15.97 19.90 -8.25
CA GLN A 109 -17.13 20.41 -8.98
C GLN A 109 -16.79 20.87 -10.39
N SER A 110 -15.57 21.35 -10.61
CA SER A 110 -15.09 21.91 -11.89
C SER A 110 -14.33 20.92 -12.77
N CYS A 111 -13.87 19.82 -12.21
CA CYS A 111 -13.03 18.83 -12.89
C CYS A 111 -13.73 17.49 -13.06
N VAL A 112 -13.34 16.78 -14.12
CA VAL A 112 -13.79 15.40 -14.36
C VAL A 112 -12.93 14.45 -13.53
N SER A 113 -13.56 13.47 -12.87
CA SER A 113 -12.82 12.47 -12.11
C SER A 113 -11.91 11.64 -13.01
N LEU A 114 -10.65 11.46 -12.61
CA LEU A 114 -9.70 10.65 -13.37
C LEU A 114 -10.21 9.22 -13.63
N SER A 115 -10.97 8.65 -12.69
CA SER A 115 -11.56 7.30 -12.84
C SER A 115 -12.58 7.17 -13.99
N THR A 116 -13.06 8.29 -14.55
CA THR A 116 -13.93 8.28 -15.74
C THR A 116 -13.16 8.30 -17.04
N LEU A 117 -11.87 8.61 -16.98
CA LEU A 117 -11.00 8.76 -18.16
C LEU A 117 -10.03 7.58 -18.30
N VAL A 118 -9.66 6.93 -17.21
CA VAL A 118 -8.66 5.85 -17.19
C VAL A 118 -9.02 4.78 -16.16
N ASP A 119 -8.58 3.55 -16.44
CA ASP A 119 -8.62 2.46 -15.48
C ASP A 119 -7.39 2.54 -14.58
N ILE A 120 -7.60 2.62 -13.26
CA ILE A 120 -6.53 2.67 -12.26
C ILE A 120 -6.47 1.32 -11.57
N PHE A 121 -5.35 0.64 -11.72
CA PHE A 121 -5.14 -0.68 -11.12
C PHE A 121 -3.74 -0.82 -10.53
N VAL A 122 -3.59 -1.74 -9.60
CA VAL A 122 -2.28 -2.14 -9.07
C VAL A 122 -1.72 -3.19 -10.01
N GLY A 123 -0.45 -3.08 -10.38
CA GLY A 123 0.25 -4.09 -11.19
C GLY A 123 0.33 -5.44 -10.48
N VAL A 124 1.09 -6.36 -11.05
CA VAL A 124 1.28 -7.69 -10.46
C VAL A 124 1.91 -7.53 -9.06
N GLN A 125 1.24 -8.08 -8.06
CA GLN A 125 1.74 -8.14 -6.70
C GLN A 125 2.20 -9.56 -6.41
N THR A 126 3.48 -9.71 -6.05
CA THR A 126 4.01 -10.97 -5.56
C THR A 126 4.13 -10.92 -4.03
N SER A 127 4.04 -12.05 -3.36
CA SER A 127 4.38 -12.13 -1.93
C SER A 127 5.86 -12.38 -1.70
N ALA A 128 6.65 -12.52 -2.76
CA ALA A 128 8.06 -12.88 -2.74
C ALA A 128 8.78 -12.28 -3.97
N ASP A 129 8.85 -10.95 -4.04
CA ASP A 129 9.49 -10.23 -5.14
C ASP A 129 10.89 -10.74 -5.45
N GLN A 130 11.63 -11.10 -4.41
CA GLN A 130 13.01 -11.61 -4.51
C GLN A 130 13.13 -12.95 -5.25
N ILE A 131 12.02 -13.69 -5.39
CA ILE A 131 11.93 -14.96 -6.12
C ILE A 131 11.38 -14.70 -7.52
N TYR A 132 10.30 -13.93 -7.60
CA TYR A 132 9.56 -13.79 -8.85
C TYR A 132 10.11 -12.70 -9.77
N ILE A 133 10.84 -11.70 -9.25
CA ILE A 133 11.38 -10.60 -10.05
C ILE A 133 12.88 -10.80 -10.26
N ILE A 134 13.28 -10.87 -11.53
CA ILE A 134 14.64 -11.20 -11.95
C ILE A 134 15.20 -10.07 -12.81
N HIS A 135 16.41 -9.64 -12.45
CA HIS A 135 17.24 -8.78 -13.29
C HIS A 135 18.18 -9.65 -14.09
N ALA A 136 18.02 -9.65 -15.42
CA ALA A 136 18.86 -10.45 -16.28
C ALA A 136 20.23 -9.78 -16.48
N ASP A 137 21.31 -10.53 -16.28
CA ASP A 137 22.67 -10.09 -16.59
C ASP A 137 22.95 -10.24 -18.10
N ARG A 138 22.43 -11.30 -18.68
CA ARG A 138 22.45 -11.58 -20.12
C ARG A 138 21.25 -12.40 -20.55
N GLU A 139 20.97 -12.40 -21.84
CA GLU A 139 19.90 -13.20 -22.42
C GLU A 139 20.31 -13.75 -23.81
N ASP A 140 19.77 -14.89 -24.16
CA ASP A 140 19.84 -15.45 -25.51
C ASP A 140 18.42 -15.63 -26.09
N GLU A 141 18.25 -16.47 -27.09
CA GLU A 141 16.95 -16.71 -27.72
C GLU A 141 15.93 -17.34 -26.76
N ASN A 142 16.33 -18.28 -25.93
CA ASN A 142 15.48 -19.13 -25.12
C ASN A 142 15.51 -18.83 -23.62
N PHE A 143 16.62 -18.30 -23.13
CA PHE A 143 16.88 -18.13 -21.71
C PHE A 143 17.28 -16.70 -21.32
N ILE A 144 17.00 -16.36 -20.06
CA ILE A 144 17.72 -15.31 -19.34
C ILE A 144 18.71 -15.97 -18.38
N TYR A 145 19.76 -15.24 -18.02
CA TYR A 145 20.81 -15.65 -17.07
C TYR A 145 20.96 -14.57 -16.02
N SER A 146 21.11 -14.98 -14.78
CA SER A 146 21.33 -14.09 -13.64
C SER A 146 22.07 -14.83 -12.53
N HIS A 147 22.35 -14.14 -11.42
CA HIS A 147 23.01 -14.71 -10.25
C HIS A 147 22.12 -14.62 -9.02
N ASP A 148 22.15 -15.66 -8.21
CA ASP A 148 21.52 -15.66 -6.90
C ASP A 148 22.34 -14.81 -5.89
N ARG A 149 21.82 -14.67 -4.66
CA ARG A 149 22.50 -13.91 -3.59
C ARG A 149 23.84 -14.50 -3.17
N GLN A 150 24.14 -15.73 -3.53
CA GLN A 150 25.41 -16.42 -3.26
C GLN A 150 26.38 -16.32 -4.44
N GLY A 151 25.97 -15.63 -5.51
CA GLY A 151 26.78 -15.46 -6.73
C GLY A 151 26.76 -16.67 -7.66
N ARG A 152 25.83 -17.62 -7.48
CA ARG A 152 25.70 -18.79 -8.37
C ARG A 152 24.84 -18.40 -9.57
N GLU A 153 25.35 -18.64 -10.76
CA GLU A 153 24.60 -18.40 -12.00
C GLU A 153 23.43 -19.37 -12.11
N PHE A 154 22.30 -18.86 -12.53
CA PHE A 154 21.13 -19.64 -12.91
C PHE A 154 20.57 -19.15 -14.23
N GLN A 155 19.73 -19.96 -14.87
CA GLN A 155 19.04 -19.63 -16.11
C GLN A 155 17.55 -19.95 -15.98
N ILE A 156 16.72 -19.18 -16.66
CA ILE A 156 15.26 -19.38 -16.69
C ILE A 156 14.76 -19.25 -18.12
N GLU A 157 13.84 -20.12 -18.48
CA GLU A 157 13.20 -20.14 -19.78
C GLU A 157 12.37 -18.88 -20.03
N LYS A 158 12.56 -18.21 -21.17
CA LYS A 158 11.81 -16.98 -21.53
C LYS A 158 10.32 -17.20 -21.68
N GLY A 159 9.88 -18.42 -21.98
CA GLY A 159 8.47 -18.75 -22.14
C GLY A 159 7.59 -18.47 -20.93
N ILE A 160 8.15 -18.65 -19.72
CA ILE A 160 7.45 -18.40 -18.46
C ILE A 160 7.60 -16.94 -17.98
N LEU A 161 8.46 -16.17 -18.60
CA LEU A 161 8.78 -14.81 -18.19
C LEU A 161 7.91 -13.77 -18.88
N ARG A 162 7.69 -12.65 -18.19
CA ARG A 162 7.12 -11.43 -18.77
C ARG A 162 8.04 -10.26 -18.44
N LYS A 163 8.25 -9.36 -19.42
CA LYS A 163 8.98 -8.12 -19.19
C LYS A 163 8.24 -7.29 -18.15
N SER A 164 8.97 -6.76 -17.18
CA SER A 164 8.43 -6.02 -16.04
C SER A 164 9.20 -4.72 -15.81
N ILE A 165 8.55 -3.79 -15.13
CA ILE A 165 9.14 -2.57 -14.61
C ILE A 165 9.12 -2.71 -13.09
N TYR A 166 10.29 -2.69 -12.49
CA TYR A 166 10.43 -2.84 -11.05
C TYR A 166 11.35 -1.77 -10.50
N ASP A 167 10.95 -1.15 -9.39
CA ASP A 167 11.71 -0.15 -8.61
C ASP A 167 12.40 0.91 -9.49
N THR A 168 11.62 1.52 -10.38
CA THR A 168 12.12 2.50 -11.34
C THR A 168 11.56 3.88 -11.05
N GLN A 169 12.41 4.91 -11.11
CA GLN A 169 11.95 6.30 -11.12
C GLN A 169 11.37 6.63 -12.50
N LEU A 170 10.12 7.09 -12.51
CA LEU A 170 9.46 7.53 -13.73
C LEU A 170 9.74 9.01 -13.93
N VAL A 171 10.24 9.35 -15.12
CA VAL A 171 10.42 10.72 -15.55
C VAL A 171 9.29 11.11 -16.50
N SER A 172 8.73 12.32 -16.32
CA SER A 172 7.63 12.81 -17.16
C SER A 172 8.03 12.82 -18.64
N TYR A 173 7.12 12.37 -19.50
CA TYR A 173 7.26 12.33 -20.94
C TYR A 173 8.32 11.35 -21.49
N GLU A 174 8.96 10.56 -20.67
CA GLU A 174 9.85 9.51 -21.13
C GLU A 174 9.11 8.20 -21.39
N LYS A 175 9.55 7.48 -22.43
CA LYS A 175 9.02 6.15 -22.71
C LYS A 175 9.57 5.16 -21.68
N ILE A 176 8.68 4.56 -20.92
CA ILE A 176 9.03 3.56 -19.92
C ILE A 176 9.58 2.31 -20.62
N LYS A 177 10.72 1.82 -20.15
CA LYS A 177 11.35 0.57 -20.61
C LYS A 177 11.33 -0.46 -19.48
N ALA A 178 11.09 -1.72 -19.87
CA ALA A 178 11.23 -2.83 -18.94
C ALA A 178 12.69 -2.93 -18.47
N ASN A 179 12.90 -3.09 -17.17
CA ASN A 179 14.20 -3.22 -16.51
C ASN A 179 14.35 -4.56 -15.78
N SER A 180 13.35 -5.40 -15.83
CA SER A 180 13.31 -6.70 -15.15
C SER A 180 12.41 -7.68 -15.89
N TYR A 181 12.43 -8.91 -15.42
CA TYR A 181 11.52 -9.97 -15.80
C TYR A 181 10.76 -10.44 -14.58
N ILE A 182 9.50 -10.86 -14.77
CA ILE A 182 8.72 -11.52 -13.74
C ILE A 182 8.42 -12.96 -14.17
N ILE A 183 8.63 -13.92 -13.28
CA ILE A 183 8.15 -15.30 -13.46
C ILE A 183 6.63 -15.26 -13.38
N PHE A 184 5.97 -15.66 -14.45
CA PHE A 184 4.52 -15.64 -14.57
C PHE A 184 4.00 -17.05 -14.84
N PRO A 185 3.79 -17.88 -13.78
CA PRO A 185 3.50 -19.30 -13.89
C PRO A 185 2.04 -19.57 -14.28
N TYR A 186 1.49 -18.78 -15.19
CA TYR A 186 0.11 -18.91 -15.66
C TYR A 186 0.06 -18.99 -17.17
N LYS A 187 -0.78 -19.90 -17.67
CA LYS A 187 -1.19 -20.00 -19.08
C LYS A 187 -2.61 -19.48 -19.25
N SER A 188 -2.94 -19.05 -20.45
CA SER A 188 -4.32 -18.65 -20.80
C SER A 188 -5.10 -19.85 -21.32
N VAL A 189 -6.18 -20.20 -20.64
CA VAL A 189 -7.12 -21.22 -21.09
C VAL A 189 -8.48 -20.57 -21.24
N ASN A 190 -8.99 -20.48 -22.46
CA ASN A 190 -10.25 -19.81 -22.78
C ASN A 190 -10.32 -18.37 -22.25
N GLY A 191 -9.21 -17.62 -22.36
CA GLY A 191 -9.10 -16.24 -21.88
C GLY A 191 -8.99 -16.07 -20.36
N ARG A 192 -8.86 -17.17 -19.61
CA ARG A 192 -8.66 -17.13 -18.15
C ARG A 192 -7.26 -17.59 -17.80
N PRO A 193 -6.63 -16.94 -16.81
CA PRO A 193 -5.33 -17.37 -16.30
C PRO A 193 -5.50 -18.67 -15.51
N VAL A 194 -4.72 -19.67 -15.83
CA VAL A 194 -4.67 -20.97 -15.15
C VAL A 194 -3.22 -21.24 -14.77
N LEU A 195 -2.96 -21.59 -13.51
CA LEU A 195 -1.63 -21.93 -13.04
C LEU A 195 -1.12 -23.20 -13.76
N TYR A 196 0.14 -23.21 -14.16
CA TYR A 196 0.80 -24.43 -14.63
C TYR A 196 0.84 -25.47 -13.52
N SER A 197 0.57 -26.73 -13.85
CA SER A 197 0.81 -27.83 -12.92
C SER A 197 2.31 -28.09 -12.75
N LEU A 198 2.69 -28.79 -11.70
CA LEU A 198 4.10 -29.16 -11.48
C LEU A 198 4.66 -30.03 -12.61
N ASP A 199 3.85 -30.93 -13.18
CA ASP A 199 4.25 -31.79 -14.29
C ASP A 199 4.50 -30.96 -15.57
N GLU A 200 3.63 -29.98 -15.86
CA GLU A 200 3.83 -29.05 -16.95
C GLU A 200 5.08 -28.18 -16.72
N MET A 201 5.27 -27.68 -15.52
CA MET A 201 6.47 -26.92 -15.16
C MET A 201 7.74 -27.76 -15.34
N ALA A 202 7.74 -29.02 -14.89
CA ALA A 202 8.87 -29.92 -15.05
C ALA A 202 9.19 -30.25 -16.51
N THR A 203 8.16 -30.24 -17.37
CA THR A 203 8.33 -30.53 -18.80
C THR A 203 8.76 -29.30 -19.61
N ASP A 204 8.05 -28.18 -19.41
CA ASP A 204 8.19 -27.00 -20.26
C ASP A 204 9.18 -25.97 -19.72
N PHE A 205 9.35 -25.92 -18.37
CA PHE A 205 10.14 -24.91 -17.66
C PHE A 205 10.97 -25.50 -16.52
N PRO A 206 11.80 -26.55 -16.78
CA PRO A 206 12.54 -27.26 -15.72
C PRO A 206 13.51 -26.35 -14.95
N HIS A 207 14.10 -25.35 -15.59
CA HIS A 207 15.01 -24.41 -14.92
C HIS A 207 14.26 -23.45 -14.01
N ALA A 208 13.11 -22.94 -14.44
CA ALA A 208 12.26 -22.09 -13.60
C ALA A 208 11.68 -22.86 -12.40
N LEU A 209 11.40 -24.17 -12.57
CA LEU A 209 10.94 -25.02 -11.48
C LEU A 209 12.04 -25.34 -10.46
N ALA A 210 13.30 -25.46 -10.94
CA ALA A 210 14.44 -25.75 -10.07
C ALA A 210 14.96 -24.51 -9.31
N TYR A 211 14.69 -23.32 -9.83
CA TYR A 211 15.01 -22.03 -9.22
C TYR A 211 14.14 -21.76 -8.00
#